data_abbf322a3e81e4acb4bb2a607f44190c
#
_entry.id   abbf322a3e81e4acb4bb2a607f44190c
#
_cell.length_a   1.000
_cell.length_b   1.000
_cell.length_c   1.000
_cell.angle_alpha   90.00
_cell.angle_beta   90.00
_cell.angle_gamma   90.00
#
_symmetry.space_group_name_H-M   'P 1'
#
loop_
_entity.id
_entity.type
_entity.pdbx_description
1 polymer ?
#
loop_
_entity_poly.entity_id
_entity_poly.type
_entity_poly.pdbx_seq_one_letter_code
_entity_poly.pdbx_strand_id
1 'polypeptide(L)'
;YNIFNSYGLALILFAIVIKLILFPVSLKSKKSMIQMNLLSGKMQQLQKQYGKDRERYNLEVQKLYEKEKVNPMSGCLWSFLPFPILIALYSIIRQPLSRFMMLSKDVVTEITTLATTLGYNAELVRKGYEEIGLAKFISDNFAEFSGKFDGLLNVNYDFLGLDLTVMPGDVWKDFFTGGWPVIGVVLIPFISGALSFLQSKVSMSGNIAAEGNDAAARSNRMMMWMMPLMSLWIGFTLPAALGVYWIVNSLLYA
;
A
#
# COMPACT_ATOMS: atom_id res chain seq x y z
N TYR A 1 -16.76 5.45 -9.28
CA TYR A 1 -16.81 4.42 -10.34
C TYR A 1 -17.74 4.86 -11.47
N ASN A 2 -18.95 5.25 -11.17
CA ASN A 2 -19.98 5.61 -12.16
C ASN A 2 -19.59 6.73 -13.14
N ILE A 3 -18.58 7.55 -12.82
CA ILE A 3 -18.11 8.66 -13.68
C ILE A 3 -17.21 8.14 -14.81
N PHE A 4 -16.37 7.13 -14.55
CA PHE A 4 -15.31 6.70 -15.48
C PHE A 4 -15.49 5.27 -16.00
N ASN A 5 -16.41 4.52 -15.45
CA ASN A 5 -16.66 3.10 -15.77
C ASN A 5 -15.41 2.23 -15.83
N SER A 6 -14.40 2.60 -15.03
CA SER A 6 -13.10 1.92 -14.93
C SER A 6 -12.66 1.86 -13.47
N TYR A 7 -12.44 0.65 -12.99
CA TYR A 7 -12.01 0.40 -11.63
C TYR A 7 -10.62 0.96 -11.34
N GLY A 8 -9.68 0.83 -12.29
CA GLY A 8 -8.33 1.37 -12.17
C GLY A 8 -8.31 2.90 -12.05
N LEU A 9 -9.11 3.60 -12.89
CA LEU A 9 -9.25 5.06 -12.77
C LEU A 9 -9.89 5.48 -11.45
N ALA A 10 -10.88 4.73 -10.98
CA ALA A 10 -11.50 4.99 -9.67
C ALA A 10 -10.49 4.86 -8.52
N LEU A 11 -9.60 3.85 -8.58
CA LEU A 11 -8.51 3.67 -7.60
C LEU A 11 -7.49 4.82 -7.64
N ILE A 12 -7.11 5.27 -8.83
CA ILE A 12 -6.18 6.39 -9.01
C ILE A 12 -6.78 7.67 -8.41
N LEU A 13 -8.03 7.98 -8.73
CA LEU A 13 -8.72 9.14 -8.18
C LEU A 13 -8.89 9.04 -6.66
N PHE A 14 -9.25 7.87 -6.16
CA PHE A 14 -9.32 7.63 -4.72
C PHE A 14 -7.97 7.91 -4.05
N ALA A 15 -6.87 7.41 -4.62
CA ALA A 15 -5.52 7.67 -4.10
C ALA A 15 -5.20 9.18 -4.07
N ILE A 16 -5.55 9.93 -5.13
CA ILE A 16 -5.35 11.37 -5.21
C ILE A 16 -6.17 12.09 -4.13
N VAL A 17 -7.47 11.78 -4.01
CA VAL A 17 -8.36 12.40 -3.02
C VAL A 17 -7.87 12.15 -1.60
N ILE A 18 -7.53 10.91 -1.27
CA ILE A 18 -6.97 10.57 0.04
C ILE A 18 -5.66 11.33 0.29
N LYS A 19 -4.81 11.45 -0.72
CA LYS A 19 -3.56 12.20 -0.60
C LYS A 19 -3.80 13.68 -0.33
N LEU A 20 -4.77 14.29 -0.98
CA LEU A 20 -5.16 15.69 -0.74
C LEU A 20 -5.71 15.88 0.68
N ILE A 21 -6.55 14.98 1.15
CA ILE A 21 -7.09 15.02 2.53
C ILE A 21 -5.95 14.86 3.55
N LEU A 22 -5.00 13.95 3.30
CA LEU A 22 -3.87 13.70 4.21
C LEU A 22 -2.71 14.69 4.01
N PHE A 23 -2.77 15.57 3.02
CA PHE A 23 -1.69 16.51 2.72
C PHE A 23 -1.25 17.35 3.93
N PRO A 24 -2.15 18.01 4.69
CA PRO A 24 -1.76 18.80 5.85
C PRO A 24 -1.08 17.97 6.94
N VAL A 25 -1.47 16.71 7.08
CA VAL A 25 -0.87 15.76 8.00
C VAL A 25 0.54 15.37 7.53
N SER A 26 0.68 15.09 6.24
CA SER A 26 1.98 14.77 5.62
C SER A 26 2.99 15.90 5.78
N LEU A 27 2.55 17.16 5.66
CA LEU A 27 3.40 18.33 5.91
C LEU A 27 3.90 18.39 7.36
N LYS A 28 3.03 18.11 8.33
CA LYS A 28 3.43 18.07 9.75
C LYS A 28 4.45 16.97 10.01
N SER A 29 4.26 15.78 9.41
CA SER A 29 5.21 14.67 9.48
C SER A 29 6.57 15.05 8.90
N LYS A 30 6.60 15.60 7.68
CA LYS A 30 7.84 16.06 7.03
C LYS A 30 8.56 17.14 7.87
N LYS A 31 7.83 18.11 8.41
CA LYS A 31 8.41 19.15 9.28
C LYS A 31 9.04 18.55 10.53
N SER A 32 8.38 17.60 11.19
CA SER A 32 8.93 16.91 12.36
C SER A 32 10.19 16.11 12.01
N MET A 33 10.21 15.42 10.87
CA MET A 33 11.41 14.72 10.39
C MET A 33 12.58 15.66 10.12
N ILE A 34 12.34 16.80 9.49
CA ILE A 34 13.38 17.82 9.24
C ILE A 34 13.96 18.33 10.57
N GLN A 35 13.11 18.63 11.57
CA GLN A 35 13.55 19.04 12.89
C GLN A 35 14.43 17.98 13.57
N MET A 36 14.04 16.71 13.49
CA MET A 36 14.84 15.58 13.98
C MET A 36 16.20 15.50 13.26
N ASN A 37 16.20 15.66 11.94
CA ASN A 37 17.44 15.62 11.14
C ASN A 37 18.41 16.75 11.51
N LEU A 38 17.92 17.95 11.83
CA LEU A 38 18.74 19.07 12.31
C LEU A 38 19.42 18.78 13.65
N LEU A 39 18.80 17.93 14.49
CA LEU A 39 19.40 17.53 15.77
C LEU A 39 20.43 16.40 15.65
N SER A 40 20.50 15.76 14.50
CA SER A 40 21.35 14.60 14.28
C SER A 40 22.83 14.86 14.52
N GLY A 41 23.35 16.04 14.16
CA GLY A 41 24.72 16.45 14.44
C GLY A 41 25.02 16.55 15.95
N LYS A 42 24.07 17.08 16.73
CA LYS A 42 24.18 17.16 18.20
C LYS A 42 24.13 15.77 18.82
N MET A 43 23.27 14.88 18.30
CA MET A 43 23.19 13.49 18.74
C MET A 43 24.49 12.72 18.48
N GLN A 44 25.17 12.96 17.36
CA GLN A 44 26.48 12.36 17.08
C GLN A 44 27.54 12.83 18.07
N GLN A 45 27.54 14.12 18.46
CA GLN A 45 28.45 14.62 19.48
C GLN A 45 28.20 13.92 20.82
N LEU A 46 26.94 13.81 21.24
CA LEU A 46 26.56 13.07 22.45
C LEU A 46 26.98 11.60 22.39
N GLN A 47 26.86 10.98 21.22
CA GLN A 47 27.32 9.60 21.01
C GLN A 47 28.83 9.45 21.14
N LYS A 48 29.61 10.38 20.59
CA LYS A 48 31.08 10.37 20.76
C LYS A 48 31.48 10.56 22.21
N GLN A 49 30.74 11.37 22.95
CA GLN A 49 31.05 11.72 24.34
C GLN A 49 30.61 10.64 25.34
N TYR A 50 29.41 10.05 25.13
CA TYR A 50 28.76 9.14 26.09
C TYR A 50 28.45 7.76 25.51
N GLY A 51 28.88 7.42 24.31
CA GLY A 51 28.48 6.19 23.63
C GLY A 51 28.93 4.88 24.32
N LYS A 52 29.88 4.95 25.25
CA LYS A 52 30.26 3.82 26.11
C LYS A 52 29.32 3.64 27.30
N ASP A 53 28.61 4.69 27.71
CA ASP A 53 27.62 4.71 28.78
C ASP A 53 26.22 4.95 28.15
N ARG A 54 25.50 3.86 27.87
CA ARG A 54 24.20 3.93 27.21
C ARG A 54 23.12 4.64 28.02
N GLU A 55 23.18 4.53 29.36
CA GLU A 55 22.19 5.19 30.22
C GLU A 55 22.38 6.71 30.16
N ARG A 56 23.61 7.15 30.29
CA ARG A 56 23.95 8.57 30.21
C ARG A 56 23.69 9.15 28.84
N TYR A 57 24.01 8.41 27.78
CA TYR A 57 23.70 8.81 26.42
C TYR A 57 22.18 9.01 26.23
N ASN A 58 21.35 8.07 26.67
CA ASN A 58 19.90 8.17 26.55
C ASN A 58 19.33 9.36 27.34
N LEU A 59 19.84 9.61 28.54
CA LEU A 59 19.45 10.78 29.34
C LEU A 59 19.79 12.10 28.64
N GLU A 60 21.00 12.22 28.10
CA GLU A 60 21.42 13.46 27.41
C GLU A 60 20.68 13.66 26.08
N VAL A 61 20.34 12.59 25.36
CA VAL A 61 19.47 12.64 24.17
C VAL A 61 18.05 13.09 24.54
N GLN A 62 17.50 12.60 25.65
CA GLN A 62 16.19 13.02 26.14
C GLN A 62 16.19 14.50 26.52
N LYS A 63 17.19 14.97 27.24
CA LYS A 63 17.37 16.40 27.58
C LYS A 63 17.49 17.26 26.31
N LEU A 64 18.21 16.78 25.29
CA LEU A 64 18.33 17.46 24.02
C LEU A 64 16.95 17.63 23.34
N TYR A 65 16.12 16.59 23.31
CA TYR A 65 14.77 16.67 22.77
C TYR A 65 13.88 17.63 23.54
N GLU A 66 13.95 17.62 24.87
CA GLU A 66 13.20 18.54 25.74
C GLU A 66 13.64 19.99 25.51
N LYS A 67 14.95 20.24 25.45
CA LYS A 67 15.54 21.58 25.23
C LYS A 67 15.13 22.16 23.87
N GLU A 68 15.14 21.33 22.82
CA GLU A 68 14.82 21.76 21.45
C GLU A 68 13.30 21.65 21.17
N LYS A 69 12.50 21.23 22.16
CA LYS A 69 11.04 21.04 22.06
C LYS A 69 10.63 20.15 20.88
N VAL A 70 11.42 19.11 20.59
CA VAL A 70 11.17 18.16 19.52
C VAL A 70 10.70 16.84 20.14
N ASN A 71 9.54 16.35 19.66
CA ASN A 71 9.04 15.06 20.10
C ASN A 71 9.39 13.98 19.06
N PRO A 72 10.29 13.01 19.39
CA PRO A 72 10.71 11.97 18.46
C PRO A 72 9.55 11.05 18.01
N MET A 73 8.52 10.91 18.85
CA MET A 73 7.36 10.06 18.54
C MET A 73 6.40 10.72 17.53
N SER A 74 6.43 12.05 17.39
CA SER A 74 5.48 12.75 16.51
C SER A 74 5.67 12.39 15.03
N GLY A 75 6.92 12.22 14.57
CA GLY A 75 7.21 11.80 13.19
C GLY A 75 6.72 10.40 12.88
N CYS A 76 6.91 9.45 13.81
CA CYS A 76 6.46 8.07 13.64
C CYS A 76 4.94 7.96 13.64
N LEU A 77 4.25 8.63 14.58
CA LEU A 77 2.80 8.54 14.73
C LEU A 77 2.05 8.95 13.45
N TRP A 78 2.48 10.04 12.84
CA TRP A 78 1.89 10.51 11.59
C TRP A 78 2.17 9.61 10.39
N SER A 79 3.26 8.83 10.42
CA SER A 79 3.58 7.85 9.38
C SER A 79 2.66 6.63 9.41
N PHE A 80 2.01 6.34 10.55
CA PHE A 80 1.05 5.25 10.68
C PHE A 80 -0.38 5.61 10.21
N LEU A 81 -0.68 6.89 10.02
CA LEU A 81 -2.03 7.33 9.64
C LEU A 81 -2.54 6.74 8.30
N PRO A 82 -1.72 6.49 7.27
CA PRO A 82 -2.18 5.83 6.05
C PRO A 82 -2.58 4.35 6.23
N PHE A 83 -2.12 3.65 7.28
CA PHE A 83 -2.37 2.22 7.46
C PHE A 83 -3.86 1.85 7.63
N PRO A 84 -4.66 2.55 8.46
CA PRO A 84 -6.10 2.28 8.54
C PRO A 84 -6.80 2.41 7.20
N ILE A 85 -6.40 3.39 6.39
CA ILE A 85 -6.96 3.61 5.04
C ILE A 85 -6.57 2.45 4.11
N LEU A 86 -5.31 2.01 4.18
CA LEU A 86 -4.84 0.87 3.40
C LEU A 86 -5.58 -0.43 3.78
N ILE A 87 -5.81 -0.66 5.08
CA ILE A 87 -6.57 -1.82 5.57
C ILE A 87 -8.02 -1.77 5.08
N ALA A 88 -8.65 -0.59 5.14
CA ALA A 88 -10.00 -0.39 4.63
C ALA A 88 -10.06 -0.64 3.10
N LEU A 89 -9.14 -0.06 2.35
CA LEU A 89 -9.03 -0.26 0.90
C LEU A 89 -8.80 -1.73 0.55
N TYR A 90 -7.89 -2.40 1.26
CA TYR A 90 -7.66 -3.84 1.11
C TYR A 90 -8.94 -4.66 1.34
N SER A 91 -9.70 -4.31 2.39
CA SER A 91 -10.97 -4.97 2.69
C SER A 91 -12.00 -4.79 1.56
N ILE A 92 -12.10 -3.57 1.01
CA ILE A 92 -13.00 -3.24 -0.11
C ILE A 92 -12.59 -3.98 -1.39
N ILE A 93 -11.31 -4.04 -1.70
CA ILE A 93 -10.80 -4.74 -2.89
C ILE A 93 -11.02 -6.24 -2.78
N ARG A 94 -10.77 -6.82 -1.61
CA ARG A 94 -10.92 -8.26 -1.37
C ARG A 94 -12.37 -8.72 -1.32
N GLN A 95 -13.26 -7.86 -0.84
CA GLN A 95 -14.68 -8.15 -0.61
C GLN A 95 -15.57 -7.10 -1.32
N PRO A 96 -15.54 -7.06 -2.66
CA PRO A 96 -16.24 -6.01 -3.40
C PRO A 96 -17.76 -6.08 -3.27
N LEU A 97 -18.36 -7.27 -3.19
CA LEU A 97 -19.81 -7.40 -3.04
C LEU A 97 -20.28 -6.94 -1.66
N SER A 98 -19.62 -7.44 -0.60
CA SER A 98 -20.03 -7.16 0.78
C SER A 98 -19.59 -5.76 1.26
N ARG A 99 -18.43 -5.24 0.83
CA ARG A 99 -17.84 -4.02 1.36
C ARG A 99 -17.97 -2.80 0.45
N PHE A 100 -17.87 -2.99 -0.88
CA PHE A 100 -18.01 -1.90 -1.83
C PHE A 100 -19.47 -1.71 -2.25
N MET A 101 -20.15 -2.79 -2.65
CA MET A 101 -21.58 -2.76 -3.04
C MET A 101 -22.52 -2.85 -1.84
N MET A 102 -21.99 -3.14 -0.64
CA MET A 102 -22.76 -3.25 0.62
C MET A 102 -23.91 -4.27 0.57
N LEU A 103 -23.77 -5.32 -0.22
CA LEU A 103 -24.77 -6.37 -0.31
C LEU A 103 -24.82 -7.21 0.98
N SER A 104 -26.01 -7.64 1.36
CA SER A 104 -26.19 -8.52 2.51
C SER A 104 -25.58 -9.90 2.25
N LYS A 105 -25.25 -10.62 3.31
CA LYS A 105 -24.69 -11.98 3.19
C LYS A 105 -25.62 -12.93 2.44
N ASP A 106 -26.93 -12.78 2.64
CA ASP A 106 -27.94 -13.62 1.99
C ASP A 106 -27.93 -13.39 0.48
N VAL A 107 -27.90 -12.13 0.03
CA VAL A 107 -27.79 -11.76 -1.39
C VAL A 107 -26.48 -12.27 -1.98
N VAL A 108 -25.35 -12.13 -1.29
CA VAL A 108 -24.05 -12.66 -1.75
C VAL A 108 -24.12 -14.19 -1.91
N THR A 109 -24.81 -14.89 -0.99
CA THR A 109 -24.99 -16.35 -1.08
C THR A 109 -25.87 -16.73 -2.28
N GLU A 110 -26.96 -16.03 -2.54
CA GLU A 110 -27.82 -16.24 -3.71
C GLU A 110 -27.04 -15.99 -5.01
N ILE A 111 -26.27 -14.90 -5.08
CA ILE A 111 -25.39 -14.60 -6.22
C ILE A 111 -24.38 -15.73 -6.43
N THR A 112 -23.76 -16.22 -5.34
CA THR A 112 -22.78 -17.33 -5.43
C THR A 112 -23.43 -18.60 -5.95
N THR A 113 -24.65 -18.90 -5.51
CA THR A 113 -25.41 -20.06 -5.97
C THR A 113 -25.70 -19.95 -7.46
N LEU A 114 -26.19 -18.79 -7.92
CA LEU A 114 -26.43 -18.55 -9.35
C LEU A 114 -25.10 -18.64 -10.14
N ALA A 115 -24.03 -18.03 -9.68
CA ALA A 115 -22.74 -18.08 -10.34
C ALA A 115 -22.23 -19.51 -10.48
N THR A 116 -22.41 -20.34 -9.45
CA THR A 116 -22.02 -21.76 -9.48
C THR A 116 -22.80 -22.53 -10.52
N THR A 117 -24.09 -22.25 -10.70
CA THR A 117 -24.90 -22.89 -11.79
C THR A 117 -24.43 -22.44 -13.18
N LEU A 118 -23.81 -21.28 -13.31
CA LEU A 118 -23.23 -20.73 -14.54
C LEU A 118 -21.77 -21.17 -14.77
N GLY A 119 -21.21 -22.01 -13.88
CA GLY A 119 -19.85 -22.54 -14.03
C GLY A 119 -18.77 -21.87 -13.17
N TYR A 120 -19.14 -20.95 -12.27
CA TYR A 120 -18.17 -20.41 -11.30
C TYR A 120 -17.73 -21.50 -10.32
N ASN A 121 -16.42 -21.65 -10.16
CA ASN A 121 -15.84 -22.57 -9.19
C ASN A 121 -14.99 -21.82 -8.17
N ALA A 122 -15.51 -21.68 -6.95
CA ALA A 122 -14.82 -21.00 -5.86
C ALA A 122 -13.54 -21.73 -5.39
N GLU A 123 -13.43 -23.05 -5.63
CA GLU A 123 -12.24 -23.83 -5.25
C GLU A 123 -11.01 -23.48 -6.08
N LEU A 124 -11.22 -22.93 -7.29
CA LEU A 124 -10.13 -22.45 -8.15
C LEU A 124 -9.60 -21.08 -7.72
N VAL A 125 -10.33 -20.39 -6.85
CA VAL A 125 -9.94 -19.08 -6.34
C VAL A 125 -9.14 -19.26 -5.04
N ARG A 126 -8.12 -18.43 -4.87
CA ARG A 126 -7.29 -18.45 -3.66
C ARG A 126 -8.14 -18.22 -2.42
N LYS A 127 -7.97 -19.06 -1.40
CA LYS A 127 -8.70 -18.97 -0.14
C LYS A 127 -8.61 -17.58 0.48
N GLY A 128 -9.77 -17.02 0.83
CA GLY A 128 -9.91 -15.68 1.37
C GLY A 128 -10.07 -14.57 0.32
N TYR A 129 -10.10 -14.93 -0.97
CA TYR A 129 -10.29 -14.02 -2.11
C TYR A 129 -11.46 -14.47 -3.01
N GLU A 130 -12.32 -15.33 -2.49
CA GLU A 130 -13.44 -15.92 -3.23
C GLU A 130 -14.38 -14.82 -3.77
N GLU A 131 -14.58 -13.76 -2.98
CA GLU A 131 -15.52 -12.70 -3.36
C GLU A 131 -14.99 -11.81 -4.50
N ILE A 132 -13.69 -11.55 -4.59
CA ILE A 132 -13.13 -10.81 -5.72
C ILE A 132 -13.15 -11.67 -6.99
N GLY A 133 -12.89 -12.98 -6.87
CA GLY A 133 -13.04 -13.91 -7.99
C GLY A 133 -14.49 -14.01 -8.49
N LEU A 134 -15.44 -14.07 -7.56
CA LEU A 134 -16.86 -14.02 -7.87
C LEU A 134 -17.26 -12.72 -8.57
N ALA A 135 -16.77 -11.58 -8.08
CA ALA A 135 -17.05 -10.28 -8.66
C ALA A 135 -16.50 -10.15 -10.10
N LYS A 136 -15.32 -10.71 -10.37
CA LYS A 136 -14.78 -10.79 -11.74
C LYS A 136 -15.64 -11.66 -12.62
N PHE A 137 -16.04 -12.86 -12.15
CA PHE A 137 -16.94 -13.74 -12.88
C PHE A 137 -18.26 -13.06 -13.22
N ILE A 138 -18.84 -12.32 -12.26
CA ILE A 138 -20.07 -11.53 -12.48
C ILE A 138 -19.83 -10.47 -13.55
N SER A 139 -18.71 -9.75 -13.49
CA SER A 139 -18.38 -8.73 -14.49
C SER A 139 -18.32 -9.31 -15.91
N ASP A 140 -17.68 -10.45 -16.05
CA ASP A 140 -17.53 -11.14 -17.36
C ASP A 140 -18.86 -11.71 -17.89
N ASN A 141 -19.80 -12.01 -16.99
CA ASN A 141 -21.11 -12.62 -17.31
C ASN A 141 -22.28 -11.72 -16.87
N PHE A 142 -22.09 -10.40 -16.83
CA PHE A 142 -23.03 -9.48 -16.18
C PHE A 142 -24.47 -9.57 -16.71
N ALA A 143 -24.67 -9.91 -17.98
CA ALA A 143 -25.99 -10.07 -18.56
C ALA A 143 -26.85 -11.09 -17.79
N GLU A 144 -26.24 -12.14 -17.25
CA GLU A 144 -26.94 -13.20 -16.50
C GLU A 144 -27.36 -12.75 -15.09
N PHE A 145 -26.75 -11.70 -14.56
CA PHE A 145 -27.00 -11.18 -13.22
C PHE A 145 -27.82 -9.89 -13.23
N SER A 146 -27.82 -9.16 -14.35
CA SER A 146 -28.45 -7.86 -14.49
C SER A 146 -29.94 -7.91 -14.17
N GLY A 147 -30.38 -6.99 -13.30
CA GLY A 147 -31.81 -6.87 -12.90
C GLY A 147 -32.31 -7.96 -11.93
N LYS A 148 -31.47 -8.91 -11.52
CA LYS A 148 -31.86 -9.97 -10.57
C LYS A 148 -31.54 -9.60 -9.11
N PHE A 149 -30.56 -8.74 -8.88
CA PHE A 149 -30.11 -8.37 -7.55
C PHE A 149 -29.99 -6.86 -7.42
N ASP A 150 -30.73 -6.29 -6.48
CA ASP A 150 -30.68 -4.86 -6.20
C ASP A 150 -29.30 -4.46 -5.64
N GLY A 151 -28.75 -3.36 -6.15
CA GLY A 151 -27.44 -2.85 -5.73
C GLY A 151 -26.24 -3.55 -6.35
N LEU A 152 -26.44 -4.57 -7.18
CA LEU A 152 -25.35 -5.21 -7.92
C LEU A 152 -24.84 -4.30 -9.04
N LEU A 153 -23.56 -3.97 -9.02
CA LEU A 153 -22.90 -3.09 -9.98
C LEU A 153 -22.05 -3.91 -10.97
N ASN A 154 -22.10 -3.53 -12.25
CA ASN A 154 -21.14 -4.02 -13.23
C ASN A 154 -19.81 -3.30 -13.04
N VAL A 155 -18.83 -3.95 -12.46
CA VAL A 155 -17.52 -3.36 -12.19
C VAL A 155 -16.49 -3.91 -13.18
N ASN A 156 -16.02 -3.06 -14.09
CA ASN A 156 -14.94 -3.44 -15.00
C ASN A 156 -13.59 -3.38 -14.27
N TYR A 157 -13.02 -4.56 -14.01
CA TYR A 157 -11.73 -4.72 -13.32
C TYR A 157 -10.53 -4.63 -14.28
N ASP A 158 -10.77 -4.58 -15.59
CA ASP A 158 -9.71 -4.46 -16.57
C ASP A 158 -9.24 -3.01 -16.69
N PHE A 159 -7.96 -2.82 -16.56
CA PHE A 159 -7.31 -1.51 -16.66
C PHE A 159 -6.03 -1.61 -17.48
N LEU A 160 -5.96 -0.89 -18.60
CA LEU A 160 -4.84 -0.95 -19.56
C LEU A 160 -4.59 -2.38 -20.10
N GLY A 161 -5.62 -3.20 -20.19
CA GLY A 161 -5.51 -4.61 -20.58
C GLY A 161 -4.98 -5.53 -19.47
N LEU A 162 -4.98 -5.06 -18.21
CA LEU A 162 -4.57 -5.83 -17.04
C LEU A 162 -5.79 -6.10 -16.16
N ASP A 163 -5.99 -7.35 -15.77
CA ASP A 163 -6.98 -7.72 -14.77
C ASP A 163 -6.47 -7.38 -13.37
N LEU A 164 -7.05 -6.36 -12.77
CA LEU A 164 -6.65 -5.87 -11.44
C LEU A 164 -7.06 -6.80 -10.28
N THR A 165 -7.86 -7.82 -10.53
CA THR A 165 -8.23 -8.82 -9.52
C THR A 165 -7.15 -9.87 -9.32
N VAL A 166 -6.29 -10.07 -10.32
CA VAL A 166 -5.24 -11.08 -10.35
C VAL A 166 -4.14 -10.75 -9.34
N MET A 167 -3.62 -11.79 -8.68
CA MET A 167 -2.43 -11.69 -7.84
C MET A 167 -1.19 -11.99 -8.68
N PRO A 168 -0.22 -11.07 -8.73
CA PRO A 168 1.01 -11.25 -9.53
C PRO A 168 1.75 -12.54 -9.22
N GLY A 169 1.72 -13.00 -7.95
CA GLY A 169 2.35 -14.24 -7.52
C GLY A 169 1.72 -15.52 -8.08
N ASP A 170 0.44 -15.49 -8.43
CA ASP A 170 -0.26 -16.65 -8.96
C ASP A 170 0.03 -16.86 -10.46
N VAL A 171 0.31 -15.77 -11.19
CA VAL A 171 0.57 -15.79 -12.65
C VAL A 171 2.08 -15.65 -12.98
N TRP A 172 2.95 -15.61 -11.99
CA TRP A 172 4.40 -15.46 -12.18
C TRP A 172 5.01 -16.52 -13.11
N LYS A 173 4.52 -17.76 -13.06
CA LYS A 173 5.02 -18.88 -13.86
C LYS A 173 4.80 -18.66 -15.35
N ASP A 174 3.74 -17.92 -15.69
CA ASP A 174 3.33 -17.67 -17.07
C ASP A 174 3.88 -16.34 -17.62
N PHE A 175 4.87 -15.74 -16.93
CA PHE A 175 5.44 -14.45 -17.28
C PHE A 175 5.90 -14.37 -18.74
N PHE A 176 6.53 -15.44 -19.25
CA PHE A 176 7.06 -15.46 -20.62
C PHE A 176 6.05 -15.93 -21.67
N THR A 177 4.93 -16.51 -21.26
CA THR A 177 3.95 -17.13 -22.16
C THR A 177 2.59 -16.42 -22.18
N GLY A 178 2.25 -15.70 -21.10
CA GLY A 178 0.91 -15.12 -20.88
C GLY A 178 0.67 -13.78 -21.58
N GLY A 179 1.65 -13.25 -22.33
CA GLY A 179 1.51 -11.96 -23.03
C GLY A 179 1.35 -10.75 -22.10
N TRP A 180 0.89 -9.62 -22.67
CA TRP A 180 0.78 -8.36 -21.93
C TRP A 180 -0.07 -8.43 -20.65
N PRO A 181 -1.23 -9.10 -20.61
CA PRO A 181 -2.05 -9.18 -19.39
C PRO A 181 -1.27 -9.74 -18.19
N VAL A 182 -0.46 -10.77 -18.40
CA VAL A 182 0.36 -11.40 -17.35
C VAL A 182 1.61 -10.57 -17.05
N ILE A 183 2.35 -10.17 -18.09
CA ILE A 183 3.58 -9.38 -17.94
C ILE A 183 3.29 -8.10 -17.18
N GLY A 184 2.24 -7.35 -17.56
CA GLY A 184 1.88 -6.09 -16.93
C GLY A 184 1.51 -6.24 -15.46
N VAL A 185 0.72 -7.26 -15.11
CA VAL A 185 0.35 -7.56 -13.71
C VAL A 185 1.59 -7.89 -12.88
N VAL A 186 2.51 -8.70 -13.41
CA VAL A 186 3.76 -9.08 -12.72
C VAL A 186 4.72 -7.89 -12.58
N LEU A 187 4.71 -6.94 -13.51
CA LEU A 187 5.55 -5.73 -13.42
C LEU A 187 5.09 -4.75 -12.32
N ILE A 188 3.82 -4.76 -11.95
CA ILE A 188 3.27 -3.85 -10.92
C ILE A 188 4.07 -3.92 -9.59
N PRO A 189 4.36 -5.08 -8.98
CA PRO A 189 5.18 -5.16 -7.77
C PRO A 189 6.59 -4.59 -7.94
N PHE A 190 7.22 -4.80 -9.09
CA PHE A 190 8.57 -4.28 -9.36
C PHE A 190 8.56 -2.75 -9.47
N ILE A 191 7.57 -2.18 -10.19
CA ILE A 191 7.41 -0.74 -10.30
C ILE A 191 7.13 -0.13 -8.92
N SER A 192 6.23 -0.73 -8.15
CA SER A 192 5.92 -0.24 -6.79
C SER A 192 7.13 -0.35 -5.85
N GLY A 193 7.90 -1.44 -5.94
CA GLY A 193 9.13 -1.62 -5.17
C GLY A 193 10.21 -0.60 -5.55
N ALA A 194 10.41 -0.35 -6.85
CA ALA A 194 11.34 0.66 -7.34
C ALA A 194 10.97 2.07 -6.89
N LEU A 195 9.68 2.44 -6.98
CA LEU A 195 9.18 3.73 -6.48
C LEU A 195 9.31 3.85 -4.97
N SER A 196 9.04 2.79 -4.22
CA SER A 196 9.24 2.75 -2.76
C SER A 196 10.71 2.92 -2.39
N PHE A 197 11.63 2.34 -3.18
CA PHE A 197 13.07 2.53 -3.00
C PHE A 197 13.48 3.99 -3.25
N LEU A 198 13.02 4.60 -4.36
CA LEU A 198 13.27 6.01 -4.66
C LEU A 198 12.73 6.92 -3.55
N GLN A 199 11.51 6.67 -3.10
CA GLN A 199 10.89 7.39 -1.99
C GLN A 199 11.72 7.27 -0.69
N SER A 200 12.18 6.06 -0.35
CA SER A 200 13.04 5.84 0.81
C SER A 200 14.36 6.59 0.67
N LYS A 201 14.99 6.56 -0.49
CA LYS A 201 16.23 7.26 -0.78
C LYS A 201 16.07 8.79 -0.65
N VAL A 202 15.01 9.37 -1.22
CA VAL A 202 14.72 10.80 -1.12
C VAL A 202 14.43 11.19 0.34
N SER A 203 13.62 10.40 1.04
CA SER A 203 13.27 10.64 2.45
C SER A 203 14.48 10.59 3.38
N MET A 204 15.46 9.74 3.07
CA MET A 204 16.68 9.55 3.88
C MET A 204 17.85 10.44 3.43
N SER A 205 17.78 11.02 2.24
CA SER A 205 18.85 11.92 1.70
C SER A 205 19.10 13.16 2.57
N GLY A 206 18.12 13.57 3.38
CA GLY A 206 18.27 14.61 4.39
C GLY A 206 18.95 14.18 5.70
N ASN A 207 19.18 12.89 5.89
CA ASN A 207 19.79 12.33 7.10
C ASN A 207 21.33 12.28 6.96
N ILE A 208 21.97 13.43 7.00
CA ILE A 208 23.44 13.57 7.01
C ILE A 208 24.07 12.95 8.28
N ALA A 209 23.24 12.53 9.24
CA ALA A 209 23.65 12.06 10.55
C ALA A 209 24.23 10.65 10.62
N ALA A 210 24.24 9.91 9.52
CA ALA A 210 24.68 8.50 9.52
C ALA A 210 26.20 8.33 9.35
N GLU A 211 26.96 9.39 9.02
CA GLU A 211 28.38 9.26 8.68
C GLU A 211 29.34 9.06 9.87
N GLY A 212 28.86 9.05 11.09
CA GLY A 212 29.73 8.92 12.27
C GLY A 212 29.40 7.78 13.23
N ASN A 213 28.34 7.02 12.98
CA ASN A 213 27.90 5.94 13.87
C ASN A 213 27.51 4.69 13.08
N ASP A 214 28.35 3.67 13.11
CA ASP A 214 28.16 2.40 12.39
C ASP A 214 26.81 1.75 12.71
N ALA A 215 26.32 1.83 13.94
CA ALA A 215 25.04 1.25 14.35
C ALA A 215 23.85 2.01 13.75
N ALA A 216 23.85 3.34 13.76
CA ALA A 216 22.79 4.16 13.17
C ALA A 216 22.81 4.09 11.64
N ALA A 217 24.00 4.10 11.04
CA ALA A 217 24.18 3.91 9.59
C ALA A 217 23.68 2.55 9.14
N ARG A 218 23.94 1.48 9.91
CA ARG A 218 23.45 0.13 9.64
C ARG A 218 21.94 0.05 9.78
N SER A 219 21.35 0.64 10.82
CA SER A 219 19.90 0.70 11.01
C SER A 219 19.21 1.45 9.87
N ASN A 220 19.74 2.61 9.46
CA ASN A 220 19.23 3.39 8.34
C ASN A 220 19.32 2.62 7.02
N ARG A 221 20.44 1.94 6.75
CA ARG A 221 20.60 1.10 5.56
C ARG A 221 19.63 -0.07 5.56
N MET A 222 19.44 -0.74 6.69
CA MET A 222 18.46 -1.82 6.85
C MET A 222 17.04 -1.31 6.55
N MET A 223 16.66 -0.16 7.11
CA MET A 223 15.34 0.45 6.92
C MET A 223 15.11 0.88 5.46
N MET A 224 16.15 1.38 4.77
CA MET A 224 16.10 1.75 3.37
C MET A 224 15.79 0.55 2.45
N TRP A 225 16.28 -0.65 2.77
CA TRP A 225 16.04 -1.85 1.98
C TRP A 225 14.80 -2.63 2.42
N MET A 226 14.45 -2.57 3.70
CA MET A 226 13.31 -3.31 4.25
C MET A 226 11.98 -2.87 3.62
N MET A 227 11.76 -1.57 3.47
CA MET A 227 10.50 -1.03 2.90
C MET A 227 10.27 -1.47 1.44
N PRO A 228 11.24 -1.33 0.50
CA PRO A 228 11.07 -1.81 -0.86
C PRO A 228 10.89 -3.33 -0.97
N LEU A 229 11.63 -4.10 -0.17
CA LEU A 229 11.50 -5.56 -0.16
C LEU A 229 10.12 -5.99 0.35
N MET A 230 9.62 -5.34 1.41
CA MET A 230 8.27 -5.56 1.91
C MET A 230 7.21 -5.15 0.89
N SER A 231 7.42 -4.04 0.18
CA SER A 231 6.53 -3.59 -0.91
C SER A 231 6.47 -4.60 -2.05
N LEU A 232 7.61 -5.16 -2.45
CA LEU A 232 7.68 -6.24 -3.43
C LEU A 232 6.91 -7.49 -2.95
N TRP A 233 7.22 -7.97 -1.74
CA TRP A 233 6.57 -9.17 -1.20
C TRP A 233 5.05 -9.00 -1.09
N ILE A 234 4.58 -7.87 -0.55
CA ILE A 234 3.15 -7.53 -0.47
C ILE A 234 2.55 -7.45 -1.87
N GLY A 235 3.23 -6.80 -2.81
CA GLY A 235 2.77 -6.64 -4.18
C GLY A 235 2.59 -7.96 -4.93
N PHE A 236 3.37 -9.00 -4.62
CA PHE A 236 3.19 -10.34 -5.18
C PHE A 236 2.06 -11.13 -4.53
N THR A 237 1.72 -10.82 -3.28
CA THR A 237 0.75 -11.59 -2.49
C THR A 237 -0.66 -11.03 -2.51
N LEU A 238 -0.82 -9.77 -2.93
CA LEU A 238 -2.10 -9.07 -2.96
C LEU A 238 -2.57 -8.82 -4.39
N PRO A 239 -3.88 -8.56 -4.62
CA PRO A 239 -4.41 -8.22 -5.94
C PRO A 239 -3.69 -7.02 -6.57
N ALA A 240 -3.52 -7.05 -7.89
CA ALA A 240 -2.84 -6.01 -8.67
C ALA A 240 -3.42 -4.61 -8.44
N ALA A 241 -4.70 -4.51 -8.13
CA ALA A 241 -5.40 -3.28 -7.75
C ALA A 241 -4.68 -2.51 -6.62
N LEU A 242 -4.21 -3.22 -5.58
CA LEU A 242 -3.46 -2.61 -4.47
C LEU A 242 -2.08 -2.11 -4.92
N GLY A 243 -1.45 -2.82 -5.84
CA GLY A 243 -0.18 -2.40 -6.43
C GLY A 243 -0.32 -1.09 -7.21
N VAL A 244 -1.40 -0.93 -7.99
CA VAL A 244 -1.72 0.32 -8.69
C VAL A 244 -1.91 1.47 -7.69
N TYR A 245 -2.69 1.26 -6.63
CA TYR A 245 -2.84 2.26 -5.56
C TYR A 245 -1.47 2.63 -4.96
N TRP A 246 -0.61 1.65 -4.70
CA TRP A 246 0.72 1.86 -4.10
C TRP A 246 1.63 2.69 -5.01
N ILE A 247 1.62 2.40 -6.32
CA ILE A 247 2.35 3.17 -7.34
C ILE A 247 1.92 4.63 -7.30
N VAL A 248 0.61 4.90 -7.38
CA VAL A 248 0.07 6.27 -7.36
C VAL A 248 0.42 6.99 -6.07
N ASN A 249 0.26 6.31 -4.93
CA ASN A 249 0.61 6.89 -3.62
C ASN A 249 2.11 7.23 -3.51
N SER A 250 2.99 6.39 -4.07
CA SER A 250 4.44 6.64 -4.09
C SER A 250 4.82 7.79 -5.02
N LEU A 251 4.19 7.90 -6.18
CA LEU A 251 4.39 9.04 -7.12
C LEU A 251 3.93 10.37 -6.51
N LEU A 252 2.86 10.36 -5.74
CA LEU A 252 2.32 11.56 -5.08
C LEU A 252 3.06 11.89 -3.76
N TYR A 253 4.07 11.13 -3.38
CA TYR A 253 4.83 11.37 -2.15
C TYR A 253 5.84 12.52 -2.31
N ALA A 254 6.28 12.82 -3.52
CA ALA A 254 7.17 13.93 -3.83
C ALA A 254 6.51 15.26 -3.51
#